data_e79dacaa0b4fec69f1dfc04feb7d23e1
#
_entry.id   e79dacaa0b4fec69f1dfc04feb7d23e1
#
_cell.length_a   1.000
_cell.length_b   1.000
_cell.length_c   1.000
_cell.angle_alpha   90.00
_cell.angle_beta   90.00
_cell.angle_gamma   90.00
#
_symmetry.space_group_name_H-M   'P 1'
#
loop_
_entity.id
_entity.type
_entity.pdbx_description
1 polymer ?
#
loop_
_entity_poly.entity_id
_entity_poly.type
_entity_poly.pdbx_seq_one_letter_code
_entity_poly.pdbx_strand_id
1 'polypeptide(L)'
;MVIDLHRCTGCAACVIGCKNENNLTEGVAWSDKITRTTGTFPNVSYEYVPTLCNHCANAACVEACPTEAMYKTEDGLTMIDADKCIGCRYCMA
;
A
#
# COMPACT_ATOMS: atom_id res chain seq x y z
N MET A 1 9.58 4.63 -6.74
CA MET A 1 8.67 5.06 -7.84
C MET A 1 8.24 6.49 -7.57
N VAL A 2 8.19 7.35 -8.59
CA VAL A 2 7.67 8.74 -8.47
C VAL A 2 6.31 8.79 -9.15
N ILE A 3 5.31 9.35 -8.46
CA ILE A 3 3.93 9.47 -8.95
C ILE A 3 3.58 10.95 -8.98
N ASP A 4 3.25 11.47 -10.17
CA ASP A 4 2.76 12.83 -10.35
C ASP A 4 1.23 12.85 -10.15
N LEU A 5 0.79 13.36 -9.00
CA LEU A 5 -0.62 13.40 -8.65
C LEU A 5 -1.44 14.34 -9.54
N HIS A 6 -0.82 15.37 -10.14
CA HIS A 6 -1.50 16.26 -11.09
C HIS A 6 -1.85 15.58 -12.41
N ARG A 7 -1.10 14.53 -12.77
CA ARG A 7 -1.33 13.75 -14.00
C ARG A 7 -2.08 12.46 -13.74
N CYS A 8 -2.35 12.12 -12.48
CA CYS A 8 -3.07 10.91 -12.11
C CYS A 8 -4.56 11.04 -12.43
N THR A 9 -5.06 10.16 -13.28
CA THR A 9 -6.48 10.10 -13.67
C THR A 9 -7.31 9.15 -12.82
N GLY A 10 -6.70 8.46 -11.86
CA GLY A 10 -7.39 7.50 -10.99
C GLY A 10 -7.81 6.21 -11.68
N CYS A 11 -7.23 5.87 -12.84
CA CYS A 11 -7.62 4.70 -13.65
C CYS A 11 -7.32 3.33 -13.01
N ALA A 12 -6.57 3.29 -11.89
CA ALA A 12 -6.14 2.09 -11.17
C ALA A 12 -5.28 1.09 -11.97
N ALA A 13 -4.77 1.47 -13.15
CA ALA A 13 -3.91 0.60 -13.95
C ALA A 13 -2.64 0.16 -13.20
N CYS A 14 -2.08 1.03 -12.33
CA CYS A 14 -0.94 0.69 -11.47
C CYS A 14 -1.27 -0.42 -10.44
N VAL A 15 -2.48 -0.43 -9.90
CA VAL A 15 -2.95 -1.46 -8.95
C VAL A 15 -3.14 -2.79 -9.68
N ILE A 16 -3.77 -2.77 -10.84
CA ILE A 16 -3.97 -3.97 -11.66
C ILE A 16 -2.64 -4.51 -12.19
N GLY A 17 -1.74 -3.63 -12.65
CA GLY A 17 -0.40 -4.02 -13.08
C GLY A 17 0.40 -4.70 -11.97
N CYS A 18 0.39 -4.13 -10.75
CA CYS A 18 1.02 -4.75 -9.60
C CYS A 18 0.44 -6.13 -9.27
N LYS A 19 -0.88 -6.24 -9.32
CA LYS A 19 -1.59 -7.50 -9.06
C LYS A 19 -1.22 -8.57 -10.09
N ASN A 20 -1.17 -8.22 -11.36
CA ASN A 20 -0.86 -9.14 -12.45
C ASN A 20 0.61 -9.59 -12.43
N GLU A 21 1.54 -8.64 -12.21
CA GLU A 21 2.99 -8.93 -12.13
C GLU A 21 3.33 -9.90 -10.99
N ASN A 22 2.66 -9.75 -9.84
CA ASN A 22 2.93 -10.55 -8.65
C ASN A 22 1.98 -11.76 -8.50
N ASN A 23 1.16 -12.06 -9.49
CA ASN A 23 0.22 -13.19 -9.49
C ASN A 23 -0.65 -13.25 -8.22
N LEU A 24 -1.16 -12.10 -7.76
CA LEU A 24 -1.95 -12.01 -6.54
C LEU A 24 -3.33 -12.63 -6.74
N THR A 25 -3.77 -13.41 -5.77
CA THR A 25 -5.07 -14.06 -5.77
C THR A 25 -6.22 -13.04 -5.72
N GLU A 26 -7.41 -13.50 -6.04
CA GLU A 26 -8.63 -12.70 -5.95
C GLU A 26 -8.80 -12.13 -4.52
N GLY A 27 -9.22 -10.87 -4.42
CA GLY A 27 -9.40 -10.17 -3.14
C GLY A 27 -8.12 -9.61 -2.51
N VAL A 28 -6.93 -9.96 -3.02
CA VAL A 28 -5.65 -9.44 -2.50
C VAL A 28 -5.10 -8.35 -3.41
N ALA A 29 -4.67 -7.24 -2.83
CA ALA A 29 -3.93 -6.18 -3.51
C ALA A 29 -2.82 -5.65 -2.60
N TRP A 30 -1.61 -5.46 -3.15
CA TRP A 30 -0.47 -4.89 -2.42
C TRP A 30 -0.37 -3.37 -2.59
N SER A 31 -1.08 -2.84 -3.54
CA SER A 31 -1.20 -1.39 -3.77
C SER A 31 -2.67 -1.00 -3.84
N ASP A 32 -2.96 0.22 -3.48
CA ASP A 32 -4.32 0.75 -3.50
C ASP A 32 -4.32 2.15 -4.10
N LYS A 33 -5.50 2.64 -4.39
CA LYS A 33 -5.73 3.99 -4.87
C LYS A 33 -6.75 4.69 -3.96
N ILE A 34 -6.26 5.58 -3.13
CA ILE A 34 -7.12 6.42 -2.29
C ILE A 34 -7.69 7.55 -3.14
N THR A 35 -8.99 7.80 -3.01
CA THR A 35 -9.65 8.97 -3.61
C THR A 35 -9.93 9.97 -2.49
N ARG A 36 -9.39 11.17 -2.61
CA ARG A 36 -9.64 12.28 -1.72
C ARG A 36 -10.52 13.31 -2.39
N THR A 37 -11.63 13.65 -1.76
CA THR A 37 -12.52 14.71 -2.20
C THR A 37 -12.37 15.91 -1.29
N THR A 38 -12.13 17.09 -1.86
CA THR A 38 -11.98 18.35 -1.12
C THR A 38 -12.91 19.42 -1.70
N GLY A 39 -13.31 20.37 -0.85
CA GLY A 39 -14.21 21.45 -1.23
C GLY A 39 -15.68 21.17 -0.97
N THR A 40 -16.53 22.11 -1.35
CA THR A 40 -18.00 22.05 -1.25
C THR A 40 -18.59 22.36 -2.61
N PHE A 41 -19.75 21.73 -2.90
CA PHE A 41 -20.45 22.02 -4.15
C PHE A 41 -20.76 23.54 -4.28
N PRO A 42 -20.53 24.18 -5.47
CA PRO A 42 -20.14 23.58 -6.75
C PRO A 42 -18.61 23.41 -6.97
N ASN A 43 -17.77 23.85 -6.03
CA ASN A 43 -16.31 23.84 -6.16
C ASN A 43 -15.71 22.61 -5.47
N VAL A 44 -15.88 21.45 -6.09
CA VAL A 44 -15.35 20.16 -5.60
C VAL A 44 -14.12 19.78 -6.42
N SER A 45 -13.06 19.37 -5.72
CA SER A 45 -11.83 18.83 -6.32
C SER A 45 -11.62 17.37 -5.91
N TYR A 46 -11.13 16.56 -6.84
CA TYR A 46 -10.77 15.16 -6.64
C TYR A 46 -9.28 14.96 -6.81
N GLU A 47 -8.67 14.27 -5.86
CA GLU A 47 -7.28 13.83 -5.94
C GLU A 47 -7.23 12.32 -5.85
N TYR A 48 -6.41 11.70 -6.67
CA TYR A 48 -6.17 10.26 -6.66
C TYR A 48 -4.75 10.01 -6.18
N VAL A 49 -4.62 9.26 -5.09
CA VAL A 49 -3.34 8.98 -4.45
C VAL A 49 -3.09 7.48 -4.50
N PRO A 50 -2.31 7.00 -5.50
CA PRO A 50 -1.84 5.62 -5.49
C PRO A 50 -0.90 5.40 -4.30
N THR A 51 -1.19 4.38 -3.50
CA THR A 51 -0.44 4.04 -2.29
C THR A 51 0.24 2.69 -2.43
N LEU A 52 1.51 2.64 -2.00
CA LEU A 52 2.34 1.44 -1.99
C LEU A 52 3.13 1.40 -0.68
N CYS A 53 3.69 0.24 -0.35
CA CYS A 53 4.64 0.16 0.75
C CYS A 53 5.86 1.05 0.47
N ASN A 54 6.22 1.90 1.43
CA ASN A 54 7.36 2.81 1.32
C ASN A 54 8.68 2.18 1.80
N HIS A 55 8.66 0.93 2.28
CA HIS A 55 9.81 0.24 2.86
C HIS A 55 10.59 1.12 3.85
N CYS A 56 9.86 1.70 4.81
CA CYS A 56 10.37 2.70 5.76
C CYS A 56 11.67 2.25 6.43
N ALA A 57 12.59 3.18 6.70
CA ALA A 57 13.83 2.91 7.43
C ALA A 57 13.51 2.41 8.87
N ASN A 58 12.65 3.15 9.58
CA ASN A 58 12.01 2.73 10.83
C ASN A 58 10.61 2.20 10.54
N ALA A 59 10.49 0.90 10.41
CA ALA A 59 9.23 0.27 10.03
C ALA A 59 8.40 -0.06 11.26
N ALA A 60 7.52 0.84 11.68
CA ALA A 60 6.60 0.63 12.82
C ALA A 60 5.77 -0.65 12.68
N CYS A 61 5.43 -1.05 11.45
CA CYS A 61 4.72 -2.31 11.20
C CYS A 61 5.55 -3.55 11.56
N VAL A 62 6.88 -3.48 11.48
CA VAL A 62 7.78 -4.57 11.92
C VAL A 62 7.82 -4.63 13.45
N GLU A 63 7.98 -3.48 14.10
CA GLU A 63 8.03 -3.40 15.57
C GLU A 63 6.69 -3.80 16.22
N ALA A 64 5.57 -3.45 15.58
CA ALA A 64 4.24 -3.77 16.07
C ALA A 64 3.82 -5.24 15.87
N CYS A 65 4.56 -6.03 15.09
CA CYS A 65 4.14 -7.39 14.76
C CYS A 65 4.36 -8.37 15.92
N PRO A 66 3.31 -8.93 16.54
CA PRO A 66 3.44 -9.79 17.71
C PRO A 66 4.04 -11.16 17.39
N THR A 67 3.99 -11.59 16.14
CA THR A 67 4.50 -12.90 15.68
C THR A 67 5.81 -12.79 14.91
N GLU A 68 6.38 -11.59 14.81
CA GLU A 68 7.59 -11.32 14.01
C GLU A 68 7.44 -11.79 12.54
N ALA A 69 6.20 -11.83 12.05
CA ALA A 69 5.93 -12.15 10.66
C ALA A 69 6.37 -11.02 9.70
N MET A 70 6.38 -9.78 10.20
CA MET A 70 6.94 -8.63 9.46
C MET A 70 8.42 -8.52 9.78
N TYR A 71 9.26 -8.43 8.74
CA TYR A 71 10.71 -8.32 8.91
C TYR A 71 11.34 -7.42 7.84
N LYS A 72 12.54 -6.97 8.09
CA LYS A 72 13.36 -6.25 7.11
C LYS A 72 14.46 -7.14 6.57
N THR A 73 14.65 -7.09 5.25
CA THR A 73 15.80 -7.72 4.60
C THR A 73 17.05 -6.84 4.74
N GLU A 74 18.23 -7.41 4.49
CA GLU A 74 19.51 -6.70 4.47
C GLU A 74 19.51 -5.54 3.45
N ASP A 75 18.78 -5.70 2.36
CA ASP A 75 18.58 -4.67 1.31
C ASP A 75 17.61 -3.54 1.75
N GLY A 76 17.06 -3.61 2.95
CA GLY A 76 16.14 -2.61 3.50
C GLY A 76 14.68 -2.79 3.09
N LEU A 77 14.31 -3.89 2.44
CA LEU A 77 12.92 -4.18 2.09
C LEU A 77 12.14 -4.63 3.33
N THR A 78 10.91 -4.16 3.46
CA THR A 78 9.97 -4.67 4.46
C THR A 78 9.14 -5.77 3.82
N MET A 79 9.24 -6.96 4.37
CA MET A 79 8.59 -8.19 3.87
C MET A 79 7.69 -8.80 4.94
N ILE A 80 6.83 -9.71 4.51
CA ILE A 80 5.95 -10.48 5.39
C ILE A 80 6.15 -11.98 5.14
N ASP A 81 6.27 -12.73 6.23
CA ASP A 81 6.23 -14.19 6.24
C ASP A 81 4.77 -14.63 6.47
N ALA A 82 4.14 -15.14 5.42
CA ALA A 82 2.74 -15.51 5.45
C ALA A 82 2.45 -16.68 6.40
N ASP A 83 3.42 -17.58 6.61
CA ASP A 83 3.27 -18.75 7.46
C ASP A 83 3.25 -18.38 8.95
N LYS A 84 3.92 -17.28 9.32
CA LYS A 84 3.91 -16.74 10.69
C LYS A 84 2.77 -15.75 10.94
N CYS A 85 2.15 -15.22 9.87
CA CYS A 85 1.16 -14.18 9.97
C CYS A 85 -0.18 -14.72 10.46
N ILE A 86 -0.67 -14.22 11.60
CA ILE A 86 -1.99 -14.57 12.18
C ILE A 86 -3.12 -13.65 11.70
N GLY A 87 -2.86 -12.71 10.80
CA GLY A 87 -3.87 -11.81 10.24
C GLY A 87 -4.47 -10.80 11.22
N CYS A 88 -3.78 -10.47 12.31
CA CYS A 88 -4.30 -9.57 13.35
C CYS A 88 -4.44 -8.10 12.90
N ARG A 89 -3.87 -7.71 11.77
CA ARG A 89 -3.85 -6.36 11.18
C ARG A 89 -3.23 -5.26 12.04
N TYR A 90 -2.51 -5.62 13.11
CA TYR A 90 -1.88 -4.65 14.00
C TYR A 90 -0.83 -3.79 13.28
N CYS A 91 -0.19 -4.33 12.25
CA CYS A 91 0.73 -3.60 11.37
C CYS A 91 0.05 -2.50 10.51
N MET A 92 -1.28 -2.45 10.46
CA MET A 92 -2.05 -1.48 9.69
C MET A 92 -2.67 -0.37 10.57
N ALA A 93 -2.53 -0.48 11.88
CA ALA A 93 -3.16 0.45 12.85
C ALA A 93 -2.40 1.79 12.96
#